data_8b5a6ca87a1ded5f8f38e19be0a4abfe
#
_entry.id   8b5a6ca87a1ded5f8f38e19be0a4abfe
#
_cell.length_a   1.000
_cell.length_b   1.000
_cell.length_c   1.000
_cell.angle_alpha   90.00
_cell.angle_beta   90.00
_cell.angle_gamma   90.00
#
_symmetry.space_group_name_H-M   'P 1'
#
loop_
_entity.id
_entity.type
_entity.pdbx_description
1 polymer ?
#
loop_
_entity_poly.entity_id
_entity_poly.type
_entity_poly.pdbx_seq_one_letter_code
_entity_poly.pdbx_strand_id
1 'polypeptide(L)'
;RSTRNRDARSAARSGPLVLVLLCLLASSAWGYRPFIATDAAVAERARMEIELGYLTLIRTQGENTFMIPQVVLNYGLAQTVELVGEFKGEEGPATGPQLVDPALSLKAVLREGILQEKTGVSVAVEMGLLLPSTVPSERRFGFEGVGIVSLRMSPFTFHLNLGGGVDREATRPFGVWGVITELPIGATVRLVGEINGESVHGHAANNSGLLGVLWQPRWLNAVVDAGLRRGFSRGAPDWLFTTGLTFSFPLPG
;
A
#
# COMPACT_ATOMS: atom_id res chain seq x y z
N ARG A 1 -8.78 -43.24 23.08
CA ARG A 1 -8.27 -41.91 23.53
C ARG A 1 -6.98 -41.64 22.80
N SER A 2 -6.90 -40.61 21.99
CA SER A 2 -5.77 -40.02 21.23
C SER A 2 -5.94 -40.07 19.72
N THR A 3 -6.86 -39.23 19.21
CA THR A 3 -6.97 -38.96 17.74
C THR A 3 -7.12 -37.47 17.41
N ARG A 4 -6.90 -36.56 18.38
CA ARG A 4 -7.20 -35.12 18.18
C ARG A 4 -5.98 -34.21 17.93
N ASN A 5 -4.76 -34.76 17.74
CA ASN A 5 -3.53 -33.93 17.65
C ASN A 5 -2.72 -34.11 16.35
N ARG A 6 -3.28 -34.77 15.33
CA ARG A 6 -2.59 -34.92 14.03
C ARG A 6 -3.01 -33.87 12.99
N ASP A 7 -4.23 -33.37 13.07
CA ASP A 7 -4.77 -32.47 12.02
C ASP A 7 -4.26 -31.02 12.11
N ALA A 8 -3.94 -30.54 13.33
CA ALA A 8 -3.41 -29.19 13.52
C ALA A 8 -1.95 -29.00 13.00
N ARG A 9 -1.17 -30.09 12.93
CA ARG A 9 0.21 -30.02 12.40
C ARG A 9 0.30 -30.11 10.87
N SER A 10 -0.75 -30.59 10.22
CA SER A 10 -0.82 -30.65 8.74
C SER A 10 -1.16 -29.28 8.14
N ALA A 11 -2.07 -28.52 8.75
CA ALA A 11 -2.46 -27.19 8.26
C ALA A 11 -1.32 -26.15 8.36
N ALA A 12 -0.47 -26.23 9.38
CA ALA A 12 0.66 -25.31 9.55
C ALA A 12 1.83 -25.54 8.57
N ARG A 13 1.90 -26.71 7.92
CA ARG A 13 2.96 -27.04 6.92
C ARG A 13 2.59 -26.68 5.49
N SER A 14 1.32 -26.48 5.17
CA SER A 14 0.86 -26.13 3.81
C SER A 14 0.87 -24.62 3.53
N GLY A 15 0.85 -23.76 4.55
CA GLY A 15 0.84 -22.32 4.38
C GLY A 15 2.01 -21.76 3.56
N PRO A 16 3.28 -22.06 3.88
CA PRO A 16 4.41 -21.56 3.10
C PRO A 16 4.48 -22.15 1.68
N LEU A 17 4.01 -23.39 1.50
CA LEU A 17 3.98 -24.02 0.18
C LEU A 17 2.93 -23.38 -0.74
N VAL A 18 1.79 -23.00 -0.22
CA VAL A 18 0.74 -22.29 -0.97
C VAL A 18 1.21 -20.90 -1.37
N LEU A 19 1.90 -20.18 -0.49
CA LEU A 19 2.46 -18.87 -0.80
C LEU A 19 3.54 -18.95 -1.90
N VAL A 20 4.44 -19.93 -1.82
CA VAL A 20 5.45 -20.19 -2.85
C VAL A 20 4.81 -20.59 -4.18
N LEU A 21 3.76 -21.41 -4.15
CA LEU A 21 3.04 -21.84 -5.36
C LEU A 21 2.31 -20.66 -6.03
N LEU A 22 1.69 -19.76 -5.26
CA LEU A 22 1.07 -18.53 -5.74
C LEU A 22 2.08 -17.60 -6.40
N CYS A 23 3.27 -17.43 -5.81
CA CYS A 23 4.35 -16.63 -6.40
C CYS A 23 4.87 -17.21 -7.73
N LEU A 24 4.82 -18.53 -7.94
CA LEU A 24 5.27 -19.17 -9.19
C LEU A 24 4.27 -18.98 -10.35
N LEU A 25 3.00 -18.71 -10.05
CA LEU A 25 1.93 -18.49 -11.04
C LEU A 25 1.68 -16.99 -11.30
N ALA A 26 2.32 -16.10 -10.53
CA ALA A 26 2.15 -14.67 -10.64
C ALA A 26 2.76 -14.11 -11.93
N SER A 27 2.13 -13.12 -12.53
CA SER A 27 2.74 -12.24 -13.54
C SER A 27 3.44 -11.06 -12.85
N SER A 28 4.30 -10.39 -13.60
CA SER A 28 4.99 -9.20 -13.09
C SER A 28 3.98 -8.11 -12.75
N ALA A 29 3.87 -7.77 -11.49
CA ALA A 29 3.16 -6.61 -10.99
C ALA A 29 4.17 -5.64 -10.36
N TRP A 30 3.98 -4.35 -10.57
CA TRP A 30 4.74 -3.32 -9.89
C TRP A 30 3.80 -2.72 -8.83
N GLY A 31 3.86 -3.24 -7.60
CA GLY A 31 3.02 -2.75 -6.51
C GLY A 31 3.37 -1.33 -6.04
N TYR A 32 2.47 -0.77 -5.25
CA TYR A 32 2.56 0.58 -4.69
C TYR A 32 3.44 0.67 -3.47
N ARG A 33 3.75 -0.44 -2.86
CA ARG A 33 4.71 -0.44 -1.77
C ARG A 33 6.09 0.03 -2.27
N PRO A 34 6.85 0.77 -1.43
CA PRO A 34 6.64 1.14 -0.02
C PRO A 34 5.98 2.53 0.21
N PHE A 35 5.18 3.02 -0.73
CA PHE A 35 4.61 4.37 -0.70
C PHE A 35 3.37 4.48 0.21
N ILE A 36 3.02 5.74 0.56
CA ILE A 36 1.71 6.12 1.12
C ILE A 36 0.79 6.62 0.01
N ALA A 37 1.33 7.42 -0.91
CA ALA A 37 0.62 7.84 -2.11
C ALA A 37 0.55 6.70 -3.14
N THR A 38 -0.20 6.87 -4.22
CA THR A 38 -0.45 5.84 -5.24
C THR A 38 -0.23 6.38 -6.67
N ASP A 39 -0.22 5.51 -7.68
CA ASP A 39 -0.12 5.88 -9.09
C ASP A 39 -1.49 5.83 -9.80
N ALA A 40 -1.55 6.20 -11.08
CA ALA A 40 -2.75 6.15 -11.90
C ALA A 40 -2.92 4.83 -12.70
N ALA A 41 -2.27 3.71 -12.28
CA ALA A 41 -2.56 2.39 -12.83
C ALA A 41 -3.65 1.68 -12.02
N VAL A 42 -4.18 0.61 -12.56
CA VAL A 42 -5.11 -0.33 -11.91
C VAL A 42 -4.71 -1.75 -12.26
N ALA A 43 -5.02 -2.69 -11.39
CA ALA A 43 -4.82 -4.11 -11.67
C ALA A 43 -5.58 -4.53 -12.95
N GLU A 44 -4.98 -5.41 -13.74
CA GLU A 44 -5.60 -5.95 -14.96
C GLU A 44 -6.94 -6.65 -14.62
N ARG A 45 -7.90 -6.57 -15.54
CA ARG A 45 -9.20 -7.22 -15.35
C ARG A 45 -9.07 -8.69 -14.99
N ALA A 46 -9.85 -9.13 -13.97
CA ALA A 46 -9.88 -10.50 -13.43
C ALA A 46 -8.52 -10.96 -12.87
N ARG A 47 -7.67 -10.01 -12.46
CA ARG A 47 -6.44 -10.30 -11.72
C ARG A 47 -6.55 -9.77 -10.30
N MET A 48 -5.94 -10.51 -9.39
CA MET A 48 -5.70 -10.10 -8.01
C MET A 48 -4.23 -9.74 -7.87
N GLU A 49 -3.95 -8.55 -7.37
CA GLU A 49 -2.63 -8.15 -6.93
C GLU A 49 -2.63 -8.06 -5.42
N ILE A 50 -1.64 -8.67 -4.77
CA ILE A 50 -1.47 -8.65 -3.32
C ILE A 50 -0.16 -7.97 -2.99
N GLU A 51 -0.25 -6.91 -2.20
CA GLU A 51 0.88 -6.22 -1.62
C GLU A 51 0.98 -6.60 -0.14
N LEU A 52 2.05 -7.29 0.23
CA LEU A 52 2.27 -7.78 1.58
C LEU A 52 3.46 -7.06 2.21
N GLY A 53 3.21 -6.15 3.15
CA GLY A 53 4.20 -5.63 4.07
C GLY A 53 4.41 -6.60 5.22
N TYR A 54 5.47 -7.39 5.16
CA TYR A 54 5.72 -8.38 6.19
C TYR A 54 6.47 -7.83 7.39
N LEU A 55 7.06 -6.64 7.29
CA LEU A 55 7.66 -5.91 8.40
C LEU A 55 7.67 -4.41 8.13
N THR A 56 7.06 -3.66 9.03
CA THR A 56 7.25 -2.22 9.15
C THR A 56 7.58 -1.89 10.61
N LEU A 57 8.73 -1.26 10.81
CA LEU A 57 9.16 -0.77 12.11
C LEU A 57 9.05 0.76 12.13
N ILE A 58 8.27 1.28 13.05
CA ILE A 58 8.00 2.70 13.23
C ILE A 58 8.63 3.15 14.55
N ARG A 59 9.37 4.24 14.53
CA ARG A 59 9.89 4.90 15.73
C ARG A 59 9.26 6.26 15.89
N THR A 60 8.62 6.49 17.02
CA THR A 60 7.99 7.76 17.36
C THR A 60 8.34 8.12 18.79
N GLN A 61 8.98 9.28 19.00
CA GLN A 61 9.37 9.80 20.33
C GLN A 61 10.17 8.78 21.18
N GLY A 62 10.99 7.98 20.52
CA GLY A 62 11.83 6.98 21.19
C GLY A 62 11.19 5.61 21.38
N GLU A 63 9.89 5.45 21.14
CA GLU A 63 9.17 4.17 21.18
C GLU A 63 9.15 3.51 19.82
N ASN A 64 9.14 2.16 19.81
CA ASN A 64 9.05 1.36 18.59
C ASN A 64 7.68 0.69 18.52
N THR A 65 7.04 0.83 17.36
CA THR A 65 5.80 0.15 17.00
C THR A 65 6.06 -0.74 15.79
N PHE A 66 5.50 -1.93 15.79
CA PHE A 66 5.58 -2.86 14.66
C PHE A 66 4.23 -2.91 13.94
N MET A 67 4.27 -2.87 12.63
CA MET A 67 3.11 -3.05 11.78
C MET A 67 3.30 -4.34 10.97
N ILE A 68 2.54 -5.39 11.31
CA ILE A 68 2.65 -6.75 10.77
C ILE A 68 1.30 -7.46 10.87
N PRO A 69 0.72 -7.99 9.78
CA PRO A 69 1.04 -7.66 8.40
C PRO A 69 0.43 -6.31 7.97
N GLN A 70 0.96 -5.74 6.92
CA GLN A 70 0.27 -4.73 6.13
C GLN A 70 -0.15 -5.37 4.82
N VAL A 71 -1.43 -5.35 4.48
CA VAL A 71 -1.96 -6.04 3.30
C VAL A 71 -2.80 -5.08 2.48
N VAL A 72 -2.51 -5.01 1.18
CA VAL A 72 -3.36 -4.37 0.18
C VAL A 72 -3.75 -5.41 -0.86
N LEU A 73 -5.03 -5.46 -1.19
CA LEU A 73 -5.64 -6.37 -2.16
C LEU A 73 -6.23 -5.53 -3.28
N ASN A 74 -5.65 -5.60 -4.47
CA ASN A 74 -6.11 -4.88 -5.65
C ASN A 74 -6.76 -5.87 -6.61
N TYR A 75 -8.06 -5.74 -6.88
CA TYR A 75 -8.79 -6.60 -7.80
C TYR A 75 -9.28 -5.82 -9.01
N GLY A 76 -8.79 -6.17 -10.20
CA GLY A 76 -9.20 -5.57 -11.46
C GLY A 76 -10.63 -5.96 -11.85
N LEU A 77 -11.57 -5.03 -11.66
CA LEU A 77 -12.98 -5.19 -12.06
C LEU A 77 -13.16 -5.01 -13.56
N ALA A 78 -12.44 -4.04 -14.13
CA ALA A 78 -12.45 -3.70 -15.55
C ALA A 78 -11.04 -3.26 -15.97
N GLN A 79 -10.83 -2.94 -17.25
CA GLN A 79 -9.53 -2.45 -17.75
C GLN A 79 -9.11 -1.11 -17.12
N THR A 80 -10.07 -0.35 -16.61
CA THR A 80 -9.84 0.99 -16.04
C THR A 80 -10.36 1.15 -14.62
N VAL A 81 -10.80 0.04 -13.97
CA VAL A 81 -11.39 0.08 -12.63
C VAL A 81 -10.90 -1.08 -11.79
N GLU A 82 -10.43 -0.79 -10.58
CA GLU A 82 -10.08 -1.79 -9.57
C GLU A 82 -10.79 -1.52 -8.24
N LEU A 83 -10.99 -2.60 -7.50
CA LEU A 83 -11.41 -2.59 -6.10
C LEU A 83 -10.16 -2.80 -5.24
N VAL A 84 -9.98 -1.93 -4.24
CA VAL A 84 -8.84 -1.98 -3.32
C VAL A 84 -9.35 -2.25 -1.91
N GLY A 85 -8.78 -3.27 -1.27
CA GLY A 85 -8.99 -3.55 0.15
C GLY A 85 -7.69 -3.40 0.92
N GLU A 86 -7.68 -2.64 2.00
CA GLU A 86 -6.49 -2.43 2.81
C GLU A 86 -6.76 -2.75 4.28
N PHE A 87 -5.75 -3.35 4.96
CA PHE A 87 -5.73 -3.50 6.40
C PHE A 87 -4.30 -3.69 6.93
N LYS A 88 -4.09 -3.26 8.18
CA LYS A 88 -2.79 -3.33 8.84
C LYS A 88 -2.97 -3.89 10.25
N GLY A 89 -2.10 -4.80 10.65
CA GLY A 89 -1.92 -5.21 12.04
C GLY A 89 -0.86 -4.34 12.69
N GLU A 90 -1.13 -3.76 13.85
CA GLU A 90 -0.17 -2.94 14.59
C GLU A 90 -0.01 -3.47 16.01
N GLU A 91 1.22 -3.45 16.52
CA GLU A 91 1.56 -3.79 17.90
C GLU A 91 2.59 -2.79 18.43
N GLY A 92 2.23 -2.08 19.49
CA GLY A 92 3.08 -1.11 20.18
C GLY A 92 3.36 -1.52 21.63
N PRO A 93 4.31 -0.83 22.32
CA PRO A 93 4.72 -1.19 23.68
C PRO A 93 3.60 -1.10 24.73
N ALA A 94 2.64 -0.20 24.51
CA ALA A 94 1.52 0.04 25.41
C ALA A 94 0.18 -0.50 24.90
N THR A 95 0.14 -0.97 23.65
CA THR A 95 -1.07 -1.47 22.99
C THR A 95 -0.86 -2.93 22.60
N GLY A 96 -1.84 -3.78 22.87
CA GLY A 96 -1.85 -5.13 22.28
C GLY A 96 -2.06 -5.07 20.77
N PRO A 97 -2.14 -6.23 20.08
CA PRO A 97 -2.40 -6.28 18.65
C PRO A 97 -3.68 -5.55 18.27
N GLN A 98 -3.60 -4.64 17.32
CA GLN A 98 -4.70 -3.84 16.81
C GLN A 98 -4.82 -3.98 15.29
N LEU A 99 -6.06 -3.92 14.78
CA LEU A 99 -6.34 -3.69 13.37
C LEU A 99 -6.44 -2.18 13.16
N VAL A 100 -5.56 -1.64 12.35
CA VAL A 100 -5.52 -0.22 12.01
C VAL A 100 -5.76 -0.01 10.51
N ASP A 101 -6.27 1.15 10.15
CA ASP A 101 -6.50 1.60 8.78
C ASP A 101 -7.25 0.62 7.85
N PRO A 102 -8.28 -0.13 8.30
CA PRO A 102 -9.04 -0.93 7.35
C PRO A 102 -9.82 0.00 6.41
N ALA A 103 -9.71 -0.26 5.10
CA ALA A 103 -10.36 0.55 4.06
C ALA A 103 -10.84 -0.31 2.90
N LEU A 104 -11.85 0.18 2.19
CA LEU A 104 -12.34 -0.37 0.93
C LEU A 104 -12.50 0.78 -0.06
N SER A 105 -11.74 0.76 -1.16
CA SER A 105 -11.69 1.82 -2.15
C SER A 105 -12.06 1.31 -3.54
N LEU A 106 -12.54 2.21 -4.37
CA LEU A 106 -12.70 2.01 -5.81
C LEU A 106 -11.79 3.02 -6.51
N LYS A 107 -10.86 2.51 -7.35
CA LYS A 107 -9.97 3.33 -8.16
C LYS A 107 -10.36 3.23 -9.62
N ALA A 108 -10.42 4.36 -10.30
CA ALA A 108 -10.82 4.44 -11.70
C ALA A 108 -9.86 5.32 -12.50
N VAL A 109 -9.37 4.82 -13.63
CA VAL A 109 -8.59 5.56 -14.61
C VAL A 109 -9.55 6.43 -15.44
N LEU A 110 -9.44 7.74 -15.30
CA LEU A 110 -10.24 8.71 -16.03
C LEU A 110 -9.62 9.06 -17.39
N ARG A 111 -8.29 8.99 -17.47
CA ARG A 111 -7.53 9.21 -18.70
C ARG A 111 -6.36 8.23 -18.75
N GLU A 112 -6.34 7.40 -19.75
CA GLU A 112 -5.23 6.52 -20.05
C GLU A 112 -4.06 7.32 -20.65
N GLY A 113 -2.86 7.04 -20.18
CA GLY A 113 -1.62 7.68 -20.60
C GLY A 113 -0.43 6.73 -20.45
N ILE A 114 0.69 7.24 -19.95
CA ILE A 114 1.97 6.50 -19.90
C ILE A 114 1.95 5.19 -19.10
N LEU A 115 1.06 5.06 -18.12
CA LEU A 115 0.93 3.83 -17.33
C LEU A 115 0.06 2.78 -18.02
N GLN A 116 -0.72 3.16 -19.04
CA GLN A 116 -1.52 2.29 -19.88
C GLN A 116 -0.91 2.17 -21.28
N GLU A 117 0.41 2.36 -21.40
CA GLU A 117 1.17 2.28 -22.67
C GLU A 117 0.70 3.27 -23.76
N LYS A 118 0.00 4.36 -23.34
CA LYS A 118 -0.44 5.44 -24.22
C LYS A 118 0.40 6.70 -24.03
N THR A 119 0.28 7.64 -24.94
CA THR A 119 0.99 8.92 -24.85
C THR A 119 0.31 9.89 -23.88
N GLY A 120 1.11 10.74 -23.23
CA GLY A 120 0.64 11.78 -22.33
C GLY A 120 0.44 11.31 -20.90
N VAL A 121 -0.23 12.12 -20.09
CA VAL A 121 -0.43 11.85 -18.66
C VAL A 121 -1.54 10.82 -18.43
N SER A 122 -1.34 9.94 -17.45
CA SER A 122 -2.40 9.10 -16.91
C SER A 122 -3.09 9.85 -15.77
N VAL A 123 -4.42 9.81 -15.70
CA VAL A 123 -5.20 10.43 -14.62
C VAL A 123 -6.15 9.40 -14.05
N ALA A 124 -6.19 9.30 -12.73
CA ALA A 124 -7.11 8.43 -12.00
C ALA A 124 -7.73 9.16 -10.81
N VAL A 125 -8.77 8.57 -10.26
CA VAL A 125 -9.38 8.94 -8.99
C VAL A 125 -9.56 7.68 -8.16
N GLU A 126 -9.30 7.79 -6.86
CA GLU A 126 -9.59 6.75 -5.88
C GLU A 126 -10.56 7.30 -4.83
N MET A 127 -11.60 6.52 -4.52
CA MET A 127 -12.65 6.89 -3.56
C MET A 127 -12.76 5.76 -2.55
N GLY A 128 -12.45 6.04 -1.28
CA GLY A 128 -12.35 5.05 -0.21
C GLY A 128 -13.36 5.26 0.92
N LEU A 129 -13.95 4.16 1.36
CA LEU A 129 -14.65 4.06 2.63
C LEU A 129 -13.65 3.60 3.69
N LEU A 130 -13.38 4.46 4.65
CA LEU A 130 -12.54 4.16 5.80
C LEU A 130 -13.39 3.40 6.81
N LEU A 131 -13.07 2.12 7.03
CA LEU A 131 -13.84 1.24 7.92
C LEU A 131 -13.42 1.44 9.38
N PRO A 132 -14.31 1.16 10.36
CA PRO A 132 -13.96 1.20 11.77
C PRO A 132 -12.76 0.29 12.09
N SER A 133 -11.79 0.81 12.83
CA SER A 133 -10.62 0.05 13.30
C SER A 133 -10.84 -0.55 14.69
N THR A 134 -9.87 -1.30 15.23
CA THR A 134 -9.91 -1.73 16.62
C THR A 134 -9.35 -0.70 17.60
N VAL A 135 -8.78 0.39 17.09
CA VAL A 135 -8.33 1.54 17.89
C VAL A 135 -9.54 2.21 18.55
N PRO A 136 -9.51 2.47 19.87
CA PRO A 136 -10.68 2.98 20.59
C PRO A 136 -11.25 4.30 20.06
N SER A 137 -10.42 5.18 19.53
CA SER A 137 -10.83 6.47 18.95
C SER A 137 -11.39 6.36 17.53
N GLU A 138 -11.14 5.26 16.80
CA GLU A 138 -11.45 5.08 15.37
C GLU A 138 -12.59 4.09 15.13
N ARG A 139 -13.71 4.25 15.83
CA ARG A 139 -14.87 3.34 15.75
C ARG A 139 -15.93 3.75 14.73
N ARG A 140 -15.71 4.84 14.00
CA ARG A 140 -16.64 5.36 13.00
C ARG A 140 -16.18 5.04 11.60
N PHE A 141 -17.08 5.19 10.65
CA PHE A 141 -16.73 5.26 9.24
C PHE A 141 -16.19 6.63 8.91
N GLY A 142 -15.18 6.65 8.05
CA GLY A 142 -14.67 7.84 7.39
C GLY A 142 -14.79 7.69 5.88
N PHE A 143 -14.35 8.69 5.15
CA PHE A 143 -14.34 8.71 3.69
C PHE A 143 -13.12 9.48 3.19
N GLU A 144 -12.50 8.98 2.13
CA GLU A 144 -11.38 9.64 1.44
C GLU A 144 -11.60 9.66 -0.07
N GLY A 145 -11.14 10.72 -0.72
CA GLY A 145 -11.06 10.82 -2.17
C GLY A 145 -9.74 11.42 -2.59
N VAL A 146 -9.04 10.79 -3.54
CA VAL A 146 -7.73 11.21 -4.05
C VAL A 146 -7.75 11.29 -5.56
N GLY A 147 -7.35 12.43 -6.11
CA GLY A 147 -7.02 12.61 -7.52
C GLY A 147 -5.55 12.29 -7.75
N ILE A 148 -5.26 11.54 -8.83
CA ILE A 148 -3.95 10.99 -9.12
C ILE A 148 -3.55 11.36 -10.54
N VAL A 149 -2.32 11.87 -10.71
CA VAL A 149 -1.75 12.18 -12.04
C VAL A 149 -0.37 11.53 -12.14
N SER A 150 -0.17 10.71 -13.17
CA SER A 150 1.12 10.08 -13.45
C SER A 150 1.68 10.57 -14.77
N LEU A 151 2.95 10.97 -14.77
CA LEU A 151 3.63 11.50 -15.95
C LEU A 151 5.08 10.99 -16.03
N ARG A 152 5.62 10.91 -17.26
CA ARG A 152 7.01 10.50 -17.50
C ARG A 152 7.82 11.66 -18.05
N MET A 153 8.92 11.93 -17.36
CA MET A 153 9.97 12.85 -17.80
C MET A 153 11.28 12.07 -17.78
N SER A 154 11.54 11.34 -18.88
CA SER A 154 12.63 10.37 -18.97
C SER A 154 13.96 10.89 -18.40
N PRO A 155 14.65 10.10 -17.53
CA PRO A 155 14.35 8.72 -17.14
C PRO A 155 13.34 8.57 -15.99
N PHE A 156 12.82 9.66 -15.43
CA PHE A 156 11.95 9.67 -14.26
C PHE A 156 10.48 9.45 -14.63
N THR A 157 9.74 8.78 -13.74
CA THR A 157 8.29 8.77 -13.70
C THR A 157 7.84 9.42 -12.39
N PHE A 158 6.83 10.29 -12.45
CA PHE A 158 6.28 11.01 -11.32
C PHE A 158 4.80 10.66 -11.13
N HIS A 159 4.38 10.55 -9.87
CA HIS A 159 2.97 10.39 -9.50
C HIS A 159 2.62 11.46 -8.48
N LEU A 160 1.61 12.26 -8.80
CA LEU A 160 1.13 13.36 -7.99
C LEU A 160 -0.23 12.99 -7.43
N ASN A 161 -0.40 13.11 -6.13
CA ASN A 161 -1.62 12.80 -5.41
C ASN A 161 -2.11 14.04 -4.66
N LEU A 162 -3.40 14.31 -4.71
CA LEU A 162 -4.06 15.36 -3.94
C LEU A 162 -5.47 14.92 -3.59
N GLY A 163 -5.80 14.98 -2.32
CA GLY A 163 -7.08 14.48 -1.83
C GLY A 163 -7.45 14.96 -0.44
N GLY A 164 -8.43 14.29 0.12
CA GLY A 164 -8.89 14.53 1.47
C GLY A 164 -10.23 13.87 1.73
N GLY A 165 -10.74 14.06 2.93
CA GLY A 165 -11.94 13.39 3.37
C GLY A 165 -12.37 13.77 4.77
N VAL A 166 -12.98 12.82 5.46
CA VAL A 166 -13.35 12.89 6.87
C VAL A 166 -12.83 11.66 7.61
N ASP A 167 -12.26 11.88 8.80
CA ASP A 167 -11.62 10.84 9.58
C ASP A 167 -12.61 9.89 10.29
N ARG A 168 -12.08 8.79 10.85
CA ARG A 168 -12.83 7.78 11.63
C ARG A 168 -13.06 8.20 13.08
N GLU A 169 -12.32 9.18 13.58
CA GLU A 169 -12.30 9.53 15.00
C GLU A 169 -13.48 10.45 15.36
N ALA A 170 -13.54 11.63 14.78
CA ALA A 170 -14.52 12.64 15.10
C ALA A 170 -15.24 13.23 13.89
N THR A 171 -15.12 12.57 12.72
CA THR A 171 -15.64 13.08 11.43
C THR A 171 -15.01 14.44 11.09
N ARG A 172 -13.72 14.60 11.39
CA ARG A 172 -12.98 15.82 11.10
C ARG A 172 -12.48 15.82 9.67
N PRO A 173 -12.53 16.94 8.98
CA PRO A 173 -11.96 17.05 7.65
C PRO A 173 -10.43 16.92 7.71
N PHE A 174 -9.89 16.21 6.73
CA PHE A 174 -8.46 16.12 6.50
C PHE A 174 -8.12 16.32 5.03
N GLY A 175 -6.87 16.69 4.75
CA GLY A 175 -6.32 16.78 3.41
C GLY A 175 -5.03 15.97 3.31
N VAL A 176 -4.82 15.32 2.16
CA VAL A 176 -3.64 14.52 1.84
C VAL A 176 -3.01 14.99 0.54
N TRP A 177 -1.70 14.87 0.46
CA TRP A 177 -0.95 15.10 -0.76
C TRP A 177 0.29 14.21 -0.82
N GLY A 178 0.77 13.91 -2.02
CA GLY A 178 1.96 13.13 -2.21
C GLY A 178 2.59 13.30 -3.58
N VAL A 179 3.90 13.15 -3.64
CA VAL A 179 4.68 13.11 -4.87
C VAL A 179 5.62 11.92 -4.80
N ILE A 180 5.43 10.97 -5.70
CA ILE A 180 6.32 9.84 -5.89
C ILE A 180 7.21 10.11 -7.10
N THR A 181 8.46 9.69 -7.02
CA THR A 181 9.43 9.71 -8.12
C THR A 181 10.04 8.32 -8.25
N GLU A 182 10.05 7.79 -9.46
CA GLU A 182 10.66 6.52 -9.78
C GLU A 182 11.78 6.69 -10.81
N LEU A 183 12.90 6.01 -10.59
CA LEU A 183 14.05 5.97 -11.48
C LEU A 183 14.44 4.51 -11.77
N PRO A 184 14.18 3.98 -12.97
CA PRO A 184 14.62 2.62 -13.34
C PRO A 184 16.15 2.55 -13.44
N ILE A 185 16.74 1.57 -12.74
CA ILE A 185 18.17 1.24 -12.79
C ILE A 185 18.30 -0.12 -13.47
N GLY A 186 18.34 -0.10 -14.80
CA GLY A 186 18.31 -1.34 -15.59
C GLY A 186 16.93 -2.00 -15.65
N ALA A 187 16.90 -3.32 -15.83
CA ALA A 187 15.67 -4.05 -16.15
C ALA A 187 14.93 -4.62 -14.93
N THR A 188 15.54 -4.63 -13.75
CA THR A 188 15.01 -5.35 -12.59
C THR A 188 15.00 -4.53 -11.30
N VAL A 189 15.60 -3.35 -11.30
CA VAL A 189 15.69 -2.49 -10.12
C VAL A 189 15.14 -1.11 -10.44
N ARG A 190 14.42 -0.55 -9.51
CA ARG A 190 13.91 0.83 -9.55
C ARG A 190 14.22 1.50 -8.22
N LEU A 191 14.91 2.63 -8.26
CA LEU A 191 15.02 3.52 -7.10
C LEU A 191 13.78 4.37 -7.02
N VAL A 192 13.31 4.60 -5.80
CA VAL A 192 12.07 5.33 -5.56
C VAL A 192 12.24 6.34 -4.45
N GLY A 193 11.52 7.46 -4.58
CA GLY A 193 11.43 8.49 -3.57
C GLY A 193 10.01 8.99 -3.46
N GLU A 194 9.60 9.38 -2.26
CA GLU A 194 8.31 10.00 -2.00
C GLU A 194 8.46 11.14 -1.02
N ILE A 195 7.71 12.20 -1.23
CA ILE A 195 7.35 13.17 -0.21
C ILE A 195 5.84 13.23 -0.11
N ASN A 196 5.31 13.21 1.10
CA ASN A 196 3.87 13.21 1.32
C ASN A 196 3.51 13.96 2.59
N GLY A 197 2.24 14.31 2.70
CA GLY A 197 1.72 14.97 3.88
C GLY A 197 0.23 14.74 4.08
N GLU A 198 -0.14 14.77 5.36
CA GLU A 198 -1.51 14.75 5.83
C GLU A 198 -1.73 15.89 6.83
N SER A 199 -2.88 16.52 6.74
CA SER A 199 -3.31 17.59 7.66
C SER A 199 -4.73 17.32 8.11
N VAL A 200 -4.89 16.95 9.38
CA VAL A 200 -6.20 16.76 10.03
C VAL A 200 -6.52 17.99 10.88
N HIS A 201 -7.75 18.49 10.79
CA HIS A 201 -8.16 19.67 11.55
C HIS A 201 -7.97 19.47 13.06
N GLY A 202 -7.23 20.37 13.70
CA GLY A 202 -6.93 20.31 15.14
C GLY A 202 -5.75 19.42 15.53
N HIS A 203 -5.05 18.81 14.59
CA HIS A 203 -3.85 17.99 14.82
C HIS A 203 -2.59 18.61 14.20
N ALA A 204 -1.42 18.15 14.67
CA ALA A 204 -0.16 18.50 14.03
C ALA A 204 -0.07 17.80 12.67
N ALA A 205 0.40 18.53 11.65
CA ALA A 205 0.60 17.96 10.32
C ALA A 205 1.59 16.78 10.36
N ASN A 206 1.31 15.75 9.55
CA ASN A 206 2.15 14.57 9.36
C ASN A 206 2.79 14.65 7.97
N ASN A 207 3.99 15.24 7.87
CA ASN A 207 4.74 15.31 6.63
C ASN A 207 6.01 14.46 6.72
N SER A 208 6.29 13.70 5.68
CA SER A 208 7.43 12.77 5.64
C SER A 208 7.99 12.59 4.24
N GLY A 209 9.19 12.02 4.16
CA GLY A 209 9.79 11.60 2.91
C GLY A 209 10.39 10.20 3.02
N LEU A 210 10.32 9.45 1.93
CA LEU A 210 10.80 8.09 1.80
C LEU A 210 11.83 8.00 0.69
N LEU A 211 12.87 7.19 0.91
CA LEU A 211 13.75 6.65 -0.11
C LEU A 211 13.68 5.13 -0.07
N GLY A 212 13.61 4.50 -1.22
CA GLY A 212 13.42 3.06 -1.28
C GLY A 212 13.92 2.44 -2.58
N VAL A 213 13.78 1.13 -2.66
CA VAL A 213 14.13 0.32 -3.81
C VAL A 213 13.02 -0.71 -4.07
N LEU A 214 12.68 -0.87 -5.35
CA LEU A 214 11.87 -1.97 -5.86
C LEU A 214 12.79 -2.89 -6.65
N TRP A 215 12.75 -4.19 -6.37
CA TRP A 215 13.53 -5.19 -7.04
C TRP A 215 12.66 -6.32 -7.54
N GLN A 216 12.67 -6.55 -8.84
CA GLN A 216 11.98 -7.64 -9.52
C GLN A 216 12.99 -8.67 -10.04
N PRO A 217 13.37 -9.67 -9.22
CA PRO A 217 14.27 -10.71 -9.66
C PRO A 217 13.65 -11.52 -10.81
N ARG A 218 14.45 -11.83 -11.84
CA ARG A 218 13.96 -12.55 -13.02
C ARG A 218 13.45 -13.96 -12.74
N TRP A 219 13.85 -14.54 -11.61
CA TRP A 219 13.45 -15.89 -11.17
C TRP A 219 12.21 -15.88 -10.26
N LEU A 220 11.73 -14.70 -9.86
CA LEU A 220 10.58 -14.52 -8.97
C LEU A 220 9.53 -13.66 -9.68
N ASN A 221 8.33 -14.19 -9.83
CA ASN A 221 7.19 -13.43 -10.35
C ASN A 221 6.59 -12.51 -9.28
N ALA A 222 7.43 -11.71 -8.67
CA ALA A 222 7.04 -10.78 -7.63
C ALA A 222 8.03 -9.62 -7.57
N VAL A 223 7.61 -8.51 -6.99
CA VAL A 223 8.45 -7.37 -6.66
C VAL A 223 8.73 -7.39 -5.16
N VAL A 224 9.99 -7.29 -4.79
CA VAL A 224 10.42 -7.10 -3.40
C VAL A 224 10.68 -5.61 -3.21
N ASP A 225 10.20 -5.04 -2.12
CA ASP A 225 10.43 -3.65 -1.78
C ASP A 225 11.14 -3.48 -0.44
N ALA A 226 11.88 -2.37 -0.32
CA ALA A 226 12.37 -1.86 0.95
C ALA A 226 12.42 -0.34 0.91
N GLY A 227 12.09 0.30 2.04
CA GLY A 227 12.08 1.75 2.15
C GLY A 227 12.42 2.25 3.55
N LEU A 228 13.06 3.41 3.60
CA LEU A 228 13.31 4.16 4.81
C LEU A 228 12.62 5.53 4.70
N ARG A 229 11.76 5.83 5.66
CA ARG A 229 11.00 7.09 5.74
C ARG A 229 11.47 7.92 6.93
N ARG A 230 11.55 9.23 6.74
CA ARG A 230 11.85 10.23 7.77
C ARG A 230 10.70 11.24 7.88
N GLY A 231 10.25 11.50 9.11
CA GLY A 231 9.30 12.56 9.39
C GLY A 231 9.95 13.95 9.39
N PHE A 232 9.22 14.94 8.89
CA PHE A 232 9.66 16.34 8.81
C PHE A 232 8.82 17.26 9.70
N SER A 233 7.72 16.78 10.27
CA SER A 233 6.80 17.55 11.09
C SER A 233 6.47 16.84 12.41
N ARG A 234 5.85 17.56 13.35
CA ARG A 234 5.60 17.03 14.70
C ARG A 234 4.62 15.87 14.77
N GLY A 235 3.71 15.76 13.80
CA GLY A 235 2.76 14.66 13.71
C GLY A 235 3.32 13.43 13.01
N ALA A 236 4.51 13.53 12.40
CA ALA A 236 5.14 12.42 11.70
C ALA A 236 6.00 11.57 12.64
N PRO A 237 6.15 10.24 12.37
CA PRO A 237 7.12 9.40 13.05
C PRO A 237 8.54 9.93 12.88
N ASP A 238 9.43 9.64 13.85
CA ASP A 238 10.84 10.01 13.72
C ASP A 238 11.46 9.35 12.49
N TRP A 239 11.24 8.03 12.35
CA TRP A 239 11.59 7.27 11.16
C TRP A 239 10.75 5.99 11.07
N LEU A 240 10.68 5.45 9.88
CA LEU A 240 10.01 4.19 9.58
C LEU A 240 10.86 3.40 8.58
N PHE A 241 11.09 2.13 8.87
CA PHE A 241 11.65 1.16 7.95
C PHE A 241 10.56 0.18 7.53
N THR A 242 10.44 -0.10 6.24
CA THR A 242 9.45 -1.06 5.71
C THR A 242 10.09 -1.96 4.67
N THR A 243 9.56 -3.18 4.57
CA THR A 243 9.91 -4.12 3.52
C THR A 243 8.71 -5.00 3.20
N GLY A 244 8.58 -5.41 1.96
CA GLY A 244 7.41 -6.12 1.48
C GLY A 244 7.62 -6.88 0.19
N LEU A 245 6.52 -7.45 -0.27
CA LEU A 245 6.42 -8.27 -1.46
C LEU A 245 5.10 -7.98 -2.17
N THR A 246 5.16 -7.72 -3.48
CA THR A 246 3.97 -7.59 -4.33
C THR A 246 3.97 -8.68 -5.39
N PHE A 247 2.84 -9.34 -5.58
CA PHE A 247 2.65 -10.35 -6.61
C PHE A 247 1.22 -10.31 -7.14
N SER A 248 1.05 -10.71 -8.42
CA SER A 248 -0.25 -10.70 -9.10
C SER A 248 -0.53 -12.06 -9.76
N PHE A 249 -1.77 -12.49 -9.73
CA PHE A 249 -2.22 -13.74 -10.35
C PHE A 249 -3.63 -13.61 -10.91
N PRO A 250 -3.98 -14.37 -11.96
CA PRO A 250 -5.34 -14.40 -12.49
C PRO A 250 -6.28 -15.10 -11.50
N LEU A 251 -7.50 -14.57 -11.34
CA LEU A 251 -8.58 -15.30 -10.68
C LEU A 251 -9.39 -16.08 -11.73
N PRO A 252 -9.84 -17.30 -11.42
CA PRO A 252 -10.76 -18.02 -12.31
C PRO A 252 -12.04 -17.19 -12.45
N GLY A 253 -12.42 -16.87 -13.71
CA GLY A 253 -13.65 -16.19 -14.07
C GLY A 253 -14.85 -17.13 -14.06
#